data_7fc6598c3e8813c021a375cb804758db
#
_entry.id   7fc6598c3e8813c021a375cb804758db
#
_cell.length_a   1.000
_cell.length_b   1.000
_cell.length_c   1.000
_cell.angle_alpha   90.00
_cell.angle_beta   90.00
_cell.angle_gamma   90.00
#
_symmetry.space_group_name_H-M   'P 1'
#
loop_
_entity.id
_entity.type
_entity.pdbx_description
1 polymer ?
#
loop_
_entity_poly.entity_id
_entity_poly.type
_entity_poly.pdbx_seq_one_letter_code
_entity_poly.pdbx_strand_id
1 'polypeptide(L)'
;MTAKFSPFVQKELKKIYQKDRKLANIIEKQIALFEENPKHPSLRTHKLSGKVSNMWSISITMNIRMAYILLDENIALFIKIGTHDEVYRK
;
A
#
# COMPACT_ATOMS: atom_id res chain seq x y z
N MET A 1 -0.74 -6.77 -12.22
CA MET A 1 0.23 -6.09 -11.33
C MET A 1 0.64 -7.03 -10.20
N THR A 2 1.91 -7.17 -9.96
CA THR A 2 2.42 -7.98 -8.85
C THR A 2 2.79 -7.07 -7.69
N ALA A 3 2.25 -7.36 -6.51
CA ALA A 3 2.59 -6.62 -5.30
C ALA A 3 3.71 -7.35 -4.56
N LYS A 4 4.77 -6.61 -4.25
CA LYS A 4 5.86 -7.09 -3.40
C LYS A 4 5.94 -6.18 -2.19
N PHE A 5 6.53 -6.66 -1.11
CA PHE A 5 6.56 -5.93 0.15
C PHE A 5 7.99 -5.83 0.66
N SER A 6 8.40 -4.63 1.02
CA SER A 6 9.72 -4.42 1.62
C SER A 6 9.81 -5.15 2.97
N PRO A 7 11.02 -5.43 3.46
CA PRO A 7 11.17 -6.04 4.79
C PRO A 7 10.44 -5.25 5.88
N PHE A 8 10.48 -3.92 5.81
CA PHE A 8 9.77 -3.09 6.77
C PHE A 8 8.26 -3.34 6.73
N VAL A 9 7.67 -3.35 5.52
CA VAL A 9 6.23 -3.57 5.37
C VAL A 9 5.86 -4.99 5.78
N GLN A 10 6.68 -5.99 5.43
CA GLN A 10 6.43 -7.36 5.86
C GLN A 10 6.34 -7.47 7.38
N LYS A 11 7.23 -6.79 8.07
CA LYS A 11 7.24 -6.78 9.52
C LYS A 11 5.98 -6.11 10.09
N GLU A 12 5.58 -4.99 9.49
CA GLU A 12 4.37 -4.29 9.93
C GLU A 12 3.11 -5.12 9.65
N LEU A 13 3.04 -5.77 8.51
CA LEU A 13 1.90 -6.63 8.19
C LEU A 13 1.79 -7.80 9.16
N LYS A 14 2.92 -8.37 9.54
CA LYS A 14 2.93 -9.47 10.52
C LYS A 14 2.37 -9.02 11.86
N LYS A 15 2.76 -7.83 12.31
CA LYS A 15 2.22 -7.26 13.57
C LYS A 15 0.72 -7.05 13.48
N ILE A 16 0.25 -6.50 12.36
CA ILE A 16 -1.17 -6.26 12.15
C ILE A 16 -1.93 -7.58 12.14
N TYR A 17 -1.40 -8.59 11.43
CA TYR A 17 -2.01 -9.90 11.37
C TYR A 17 -2.22 -10.50 12.76
N GLN A 18 -1.27 -10.28 13.66
CA GLN A 18 -1.33 -10.81 15.02
C GLN A 18 -2.28 -10.02 15.93
N LYS A 19 -2.41 -8.72 15.72
CA LYS A 19 -3.12 -7.83 16.63
C LYS A 19 -4.49 -7.37 16.13
N ASP A 20 -4.68 -7.30 14.85
CA ASP A 20 -5.91 -6.76 14.27
C ASP A 20 -6.27 -7.55 13.00
N ARG A 21 -6.95 -8.64 13.21
CA ARG A 21 -7.32 -9.58 12.14
C ARG A 21 -8.26 -8.94 11.13
N LYS A 22 -9.14 -8.07 11.60
CA LYS A 22 -10.08 -7.38 10.73
C LYS A 22 -9.33 -6.47 9.76
N LEU A 23 -8.38 -5.70 10.27
CA LEU A 23 -7.56 -4.85 9.40
C LEU A 23 -6.71 -5.69 8.45
N ALA A 24 -6.13 -6.78 8.94
CA ALA A 24 -5.34 -7.68 8.09
C ALA A 24 -6.17 -8.21 6.91
N ASN A 25 -7.43 -8.58 7.17
CA ASN A 25 -8.31 -9.06 6.10
C ASN A 25 -8.63 -7.98 5.08
N ILE A 26 -8.80 -6.73 5.53
CA ILE A 26 -9.05 -5.61 4.63
C ILE A 26 -7.82 -5.35 3.78
N ILE A 27 -6.63 -5.38 4.37
CA ILE A 27 -5.38 -5.21 3.63
C ILE A 27 -5.26 -6.27 2.54
N GLU A 28 -5.50 -7.53 2.90
CA GLU A 28 -5.41 -8.64 1.97
C GLU A 28 -6.36 -8.45 0.80
N LYS A 29 -7.59 -8.04 1.08
CA LYS A 29 -8.60 -7.77 0.05
C LYS A 29 -8.18 -6.63 -0.88
N GLN A 30 -7.68 -5.54 -0.31
CA GLN A 30 -7.26 -4.38 -1.11
C GLN A 30 -6.04 -4.68 -1.96
N ILE A 31 -5.10 -5.47 -1.43
CA ILE A 31 -3.92 -5.88 -2.20
C ILE A 31 -4.32 -6.80 -3.35
N ALA A 32 -5.25 -7.74 -3.11
CA ALA A 32 -5.74 -8.61 -4.17
C ALA A 32 -6.42 -7.80 -5.27
N LEU A 33 -7.23 -6.81 -4.88
CA LEU A 33 -7.88 -5.92 -5.83
C LEU A 33 -6.85 -5.12 -6.62
N PHE A 34 -5.84 -4.61 -5.95
CA PHE A 34 -4.75 -3.88 -6.59
C PHE A 34 -4.04 -4.73 -7.64
N GLU A 35 -3.77 -5.99 -7.32
CA GLU A 35 -3.10 -6.88 -8.27
C GLU A 35 -3.96 -7.17 -9.49
N GLU A 36 -5.27 -7.29 -9.29
CA GLU A 36 -6.21 -7.55 -10.37
C GLU A 36 -6.49 -6.29 -11.19
N ASN A 37 -6.70 -5.17 -10.52
CA ASN A 37 -7.04 -3.90 -11.17
C ASN A 37 -6.46 -2.72 -10.39
N PRO A 38 -5.21 -2.35 -10.66
CA PRO A 38 -4.53 -1.29 -9.89
C PRO A 38 -5.19 0.09 -10.05
N LYS A 39 -6.08 0.26 -11.01
CA LYS A 39 -6.77 1.53 -11.22
C LYS A 39 -8.19 1.52 -10.68
N HIS A 40 -8.57 0.48 -9.94
CA HIS A 40 -9.91 0.40 -9.39
C HIS A 40 -10.21 1.62 -8.50
N PRO A 41 -11.38 2.27 -8.67
CA PRO A 41 -11.69 3.50 -7.92
C PRO A 41 -11.63 3.38 -6.42
N SER A 42 -11.99 2.21 -5.85
CA SER A 42 -11.98 2.03 -4.40
C SER A 42 -10.59 2.10 -3.79
N LEU A 43 -9.55 1.93 -4.60
CA LEU A 43 -8.16 2.03 -4.13
C LEU A 43 -7.74 3.48 -3.93
N ARG A 44 -8.44 4.43 -4.54
CA ARG A 44 -8.12 5.86 -4.47
C ARG A 44 -6.64 6.11 -4.68
N THR A 45 -6.12 5.54 -5.77
CA THR A 45 -4.70 5.63 -6.08
C THR A 45 -4.28 7.09 -6.26
N HIS A 46 -3.21 7.45 -5.55
CA HIS A 46 -2.69 8.81 -5.57
C HIS A 46 -1.20 8.79 -5.85
N LYS A 47 -0.76 9.63 -6.76
CA LYS A 47 0.67 9.83 -6.95
C LYS A 47 1.17 10.74 -5.84
N LEU A 48 2.25 10.33 -5.17
CA LEU A 48 2.83 11.16 -4.12
C LEU A 48 3.70 12.23 -4.74
N SER A 49 3.45 13.47 -4.35
CA SER A 49 4.26 14.60 -4.81
C SER A 49 5.57 14.63 -4.05
N GLY A 50 6.58 15.29 -4.61
CA GLY A 50 7.87 15.49 -3.97
C GLY A 50 9.01 14.92 -4.78
N LYS A 51 10.07 14.51 -4.09
CA LYS A 51 11.33 14.12 -4.74
C LYS A 51 11.31 12.75 -5.40
N VAL A 52 10.38 11.89 -5.02
CA VAL A 52 10.27 10.54 -5.57
C VAL A 52 9.20 10.53 -6.65
N SER A 53 9.64 10.43 -7.90
CA SER A 53 8.76 10.59 -9.06
C SER A 53 7.83 9.40 -9.32
N ASN A 54 8.17 8.21 -8.83
CA ASN A 54 7.38 7.01 -9.09
C ASN A 54 6.75 6.40 -7.84
N MET A 55 6.52 7.24 -6.83
CA MET A 55 5.86 6.79 -5.61
C MET A 55 4.37 7.08 -5.66
N TRP A 56 3.58 6.09 -5.28
CA TRP A 56 2.13 6.13 -5.30
C TRP A 56 1.59 5.57 -3.99
N SER A 57 0.32 5.82 -3.70
CA SER A 57 -0.33 5.19 -2.56
C SER A 57 -1.72 4.71 -2.92
N ILE A 58 -2.17 3.70 -2.19
CA ILE A 58 -3.56 3.21 -2.27
C ILE A 58 -4.21 3.29 -0.89
N SER A 59 -5.52 3.41 -0.89
CA SER A 59 -6.32 3.41 0.33
C SER A 59 -6.58 1.98 0.77
N ILE A 60 -6.34 1.69 2.05
CA ILE A 60 -6.74 0.43 2.66
C ILE A 60 -8.08 0.65 3.39
N THR A 61 -8.11 1.61 4.30
CA THR A 61 -9.33 2.10 4.95
C THR A 61 -9.35 3.62 4.81
N MET A 62 -10.33 4.28 5.40
CA MET A 62 -10.34 5.74 5.42
C MET A 62 -9.10 6.32 6.09
N ASN A 63 -8.53 5.59 7.05
CA ASN A 63 -7.42 6.09 7.85
C ASN A 63 -6.07 5.49 7.49
N ILE A 64 -6.05 4.34 6.83
CA ILE A 64 -4.81 3.60 6.55
C ILE A 64 -4.56 3.57 5.06
N ARG A 65 -3.33 3.88 4.68
CA ARG A 65 -2.86 3.84 3.30
C ARG A 65 -1.57 3.04 3.21
N MET A 66 -1.27 2.55 2.00
CA MET A 66 0.00 1.89 1.72
C MET A 66 0.64 2.58 0.52
N ALA A 67 1.93 2.86 0.62
CA ALA A 67 2.67 3.49 -0.46
C ALA A 67 3.57 2.49 -1.15
N TYR A 68 3.70 2.63 -2.47
CA TYR A 68 4.54 1.75 -3.27
C TYR A 68 5.33 2.53 -4.29
N ILE A 69 6.40 1.92 -4.75
CA ILE A 69 7.15 2.39 -5.92
C ILE A 69 7.01 1.34 -7.01
N LEU A 70 7.04 1.80 -8.27
CA LEU A 70 7.01 0.89 -9.39
C LEU A 70 8.44 0.48 -9.74
N LEU A 71 8.72 -0.82 -9.64
CA LEU A 71 10.01 -1.36 -10.04
C LEU A 71 10.05 -1.54 -11.54
N ASP A 72 8.90 -1.86 -12.14
CA ASP A 72 8.70 -1.85 -13.59
C ASP A 72 7.19 -1.73 -13.84
N GLU A 73 6.74 -1.93 -15.07
CA GLU A 73 5.33 -1.78 -15.46
C GLU A 73 4.39 -2.70 -14.69
N ASN A 74 4.91 -3.83 -14.22
CA ASN A 74 4.08 -4.88 -13.65
C ASN A 74 4.38 -5.22 -12.19
N ILE A 75 5.36 -4.55 -11.59
CA ILE A 75 5.78 -4.85 -10.23
C ILE A 75 5.75 -3.61 -9.37
N ALA A 76 4.96 -3.65 -8.31
CA ALA A 76 4.88 -2.58 -7.31
C ALA A 76 5.50 -3.09 -6.01
N LEU A 77 6.43 -2.32 -5.45
CA LEU A 77 7.04 -2.64 -4.16
C LEU A 77 6.45 -1.71 -3.11
N PHE A 78 5.68 -2.28 -2.18
CA PHE A 78 5.11 -1.53 -1.08
C PHE A 78 6.17 -1.28 -0.01
N ILE A 79 6.39 -0.01 0.33
CA ILE A 79 7.48 0.42 1.20
C ILE A 79 7.01 1.10 2.48
N LYS A 80 5.74 1.52 2.53
CA LYS A 80 5.17 2.15 3.73
C LYS A 80 3.75 1.70 3.95
N ILE A 81 3.34 1.65 5.20
CA ILE A 81 1.95 1.48 5.61
C ILE A 81 1.72 2.34 6.85
N GLY A 82 0.61 3.05 6.91
CA GLY A 82 0.28 3.89 8.05
C GLY A 82 -0.86 4.82 7.74
N THR A 83 -1.03 5.84 8.57
CA THR A 83 -2.04 6.86 8.35
C THR A 83 -1.63 7.73 7.17
N HIS A 84 -2.57 8.55 6.70
CA HIS A 84 -2.30 9.50 5.62
C HIS A 84 -1.04 10.32 5.90
N ASP A 85 -0.95 10.89 7.10
CA ASP A 85 0.20 11.72 7.45
C ASP A 85 1.50 10.94 7.49
N GLU A 86 1.47 9.72 8.02
CA GLU A 86 2.66 8.87 8.10
C GLU A 86 3.18 8.50 6.70
N VAL A 87 2.27 8.19 5.80
CA VAL A 87 2.63 7.78 4.44
C VAL A 87 3.14 8.96 3.62
N TYR A 88 2.52 10.14 3.79
CA TYR A 88 2.89 11.34 3.03
C TYR A 88 4.03 12.14 3.66
N ARG A 89 4.47 11.79 4.85
CA ARG A 89 5.57 12.47 5.52
C ARG A 89 6.89 12.17 4.80
N LYS A 90 7.65 13.21 4.59
CA LYS A 90 8.95 13.12 3.91
C LYS A 90 10.05 12.60 4.84
#